data_bc650a1eeeeb43edd4991d23c41c8a29
#
_entry.id   bc650a1eeeeb43edd4991d23c41c8a29
#
_cell.length_a   1.000
_cell.length_b   1.000
_cell.length_c   1.000
_cell.angle_alpha   90.00
_cell.angle_beta   90.00
_cell.angle_gamma   90.00
#
_symmetry.space_group_name_H-M   'P 1'
#
loop_
_entity.id
_entity.type
_entity.pdbx_description
1 polymer ?
#
loop_
_entity_poly.entity_id
_entity_poly.type
_entity_poly.pdbx_seq_one_letter_code
_entity_poly.pdbx_strand_id
1 'polypeptide(L)'
;LWFQEASGGVHSISSAEPVRPQALRDLLRHDALAAPGQPQAYYAWREGVFVGTGRSPRNRLVVQTHVTLAEALNQQAPTLLVLLGFSALLGSLSGVVSLQRLLHLGSLDARIGALLDPAHLRCVYQPIVDIHTGAPVGCEVLMRIQDGGETLMPDATIPAIMRNGLTWALDRGVMLQGLAELLTCTLPPGGFKVAFNLFPQNIRFEEIQALLAPLRDQLAAAGIQIDLEVTEYNYDRSVIAEIDRFRATGYLVSVDD
;
A
#
# COMPACT_ATOMS: atom_id res chain seq x y z
N LEU A 1 22.33 -51.92 19.32
CA LEU A 1 21.26 -52.50 20.13
C LEU A 1 21.91 -53.31 21.24
N TRP A 2 21.58 -53.05 22.49
CA TRP A 2 22.14 -53.71 23.67
C TRP A 2 21.00 -54.41 24.41
N PHE A 3 21.27 -55.56 24.95
CA PHE A 3 20.33 -56.22 25.84
C PHE A 3 21.04 -56.75 27.08
N GLN A 4 20.31 -56.77 28.20
CA GLN A 4 20.80 -57.32 29.45
C GLN A 4 20.02 -58.61 29.78
N GLU A 5 20.71 -59.63 30.05
CA GLU A 5 20.12 -60.92 30.57
C GLU A 5 19.71 -60.76 32.04
N ALA A 6 18.80 -61.65 32.48
CA ALA A 6 18.38 -61.71 33.87
C ALA A 6 19.53 -62.05 34.84
N SER A 7 20.60 -62.61 34.33
CA SER A 7 21.88 -62.93 35.03
C SER A 7 22.80 -61.69 35.20
N GLY A 8 22.45 -60.55 34.63
CA GLY A 8 23.28 -59.36 34.69
C GLY A 8 24.28 -59.21 33.55
N GLY A 9 24.33 -60.14 32.62
CA GLY A 9 25.17 -60.08 31.42
C GLY A 9 24.61 -59.00 30.44
N VAL A 10 25.51 -58.23 29.84
CA VAL A 10 25.16 -57.20 28.84
C VAL A 10 25.72 -57.63 27.50
N HIS A 11 24.88 -57.77 26.50
CA HIS A 11 25.23 -58.15 25.14
C HIS A 11 24.90 -57.10 24.11
N SER A 12 25.76 -56.92 23.12
CA SER A 12 25.56 -56.00 21.98
C SER A 12 25.25 -56.78 20.73
N ILE A 13 24.22 -56.39 20.01
CA ILE A 13 23.84 -57.03 18.73
C ILE A 13 24.46 -56.27 17.56
N SER A 14 24.65 -54.94 17.68
CA SER A 14 25.34 -54.09 16.69
C SER A 14 25.69 -52.76 17.31
N SER A 15 26.96 -52.36 17.29
CA SER A 15 27.38 -50.97 17.55
C SER A 15 28.56 -50.61 16.66
N ALA A 16 28.58 -49.41 16.16
CA ALA A 16 29.71 -48.85 15.39
C ALA A 16 30.91 -48.52 16.30
N GLU A 17 30.71 -48.37 17.63
CA GLU A 17 31.76 -48.12 18.61
C GLU A 17 31.58 -48.96 19.88
N PRO A 18 32.64 -49.49 20.46
CA PRO A 18 32.59 -50.24 21.73
C PRO A 18 32.35 -49.25 22.89
N VAL A 19 31.14 -49.23 23.42
CA VAL A 19 30.83 -48.50 24.67
C VAL A 19 31.51 -49.22 25.83
N ARG A 20 32.21 -48.46 26.70
CA ARG A 20 32.88 -49.05 27.86
C ARG A 20 31.87 -49.77 28.77
N PRO A 21 32.09 -51.03 29.11
CA PRO A 21 31.10 -51.84 29.85
C PRO A 21 30.68 -51.29 31.21
N GLN A 22 31.53 -50.47 31.83
CA GLN A 22 31.22 -49.82 33.11
C GLN A 22 30.19 -48.67 32.96
N ALA A 23 30.39 -47.78 31.98
CA ALA A 23 29.45 -46.68 31.73
C ALA A 23 28.07 -47.19 31.35
N LEU A 24 28.00 -48.31 30.63
CA LEU A 24 26.72 -48.94 30.28
C LEU A 24 26.07 -49.57 31.52
N ARG A 25 26.83 -50.22 32.41
CA ARG A 25 26.32 -50.79 33.66
C ARG A 25 25.78 -49.72 34.63
N ASP A 26 26.40 -48.58 34.71
CA ASP A 26 25.99 -47.49 35.55
C ASP A 26 24.71 -46.80 35.01
N LEU A 27 24.60 -46.66 33.68
CA LEU A 27 23.37 -46.24 33.01
C LEU A 27 22.22 -47.22 33.22
N LEU A 28 22.46 -48.51 33.06
CA LEU A 28 21.47 -49.56 33.24
C LEU A 28 21.05 -49.76 34.71
N ARG A 29 21.95 -49.55 35.68
CA ARG A 29 21.59 -49.54 37.11
C ARG A 29 20.67 -48.41 37.51
N HIS A 30 20.87 -47.24 36.97
CA HIS A 30 19.98 -46.11 37.28
C HIS A 30 18.60 -46.27 36.67
N ASP A 31 18.49 -46.94 35.53
CA ASP A 31 17.25 -47.07 34.78
C ASP A 31 16.50 -48.41 35.04
N ALA A 32 17.20 -49.41 35.59
CA ALA A 32 16.60 -50.72 35.92
C ALA A 32 15.72 -50.73 37.18
N LEU A 33 15.69 -49.64 37.95
CA LEU A 33 14.92 -49.50 39.20
C LEU A 33 13.51 -48.90 38.96
N ALA A 34 13.00 -48.94 37.75
CA ALA A 34 11.62 -48.54 37.47
C ALA A 34 10.65 -49.56 38.12
N ALA A 35 9.82 -49.07 39.04
CA ALA A 35 8.81 -49.85 39.77
C ALA A 35 7.84 -50.58 38.82
N PRO A 36 7.27 -51.75 39.25
CA PRO A 36 6.22 -52.41 38.48
C PRO A 36 5.03 -51.47 38.28
N GLY A 37 4.73 -51.16 37.00
CA GLY A 37 3.65 -50.24 36.60
C GLY A 37 4.10 -48.97 35.83
N GLN A 38 5.40 -48.75 35.67
CA GLN A 38 5.88 -47.63 34.86
C GLN A 38 5.79 -47.87 33.34
N PRO A 39 5.72 -46.80 32.51
CA PRO A 39 5.55 -46.90 31.07
C PRO A 39 6.62 -47.79 30.44
N GLN A 40 6.24 -48.54 29.41
CA GLN A 40 7.11 -49.50 28.69
C GLN A 40 8.26 -48.82 27.92
N ALA A 41 8.23 -47.52 27.84
CA ALA A 41 9.29 -46.70 27.24
C ALA A 41 9.38 -45.33 27.95
N TYR A 42 10.62 -44.87 28.15
CA TYR A 42 10.85 -43.51 28.63
C TYR A 42 12.05 -42.89 27.88
N TYR A 43 12.14 -41.58 27.91
CA TYR A 43 13.19 -40.84 27.24
C TYR A 43 13.86 -39.87 28.24
N ALA A 44 15.15 -39.76 28.19
CA ALA A 44 15.92 -38.85 29.03
C ALA A 44 17.05 -38.19 28.23
N TRP A 45 17.35 -36.92 28.58
CA TRP A 45 18.53 -36.24 28.08
C TRP A 45 19.60 -36.28 29.14
N ARG A 46 20.76 -36.86 28.82
CA ARG A 46 21.89 -37.00 29.77
C ARG A 46 23.20 -36.74 29.04
N GLU A 47 24.01 -35.84 29.59
CA GLU A 47 25.40 -35.55 29.12
C GLU A 47 25.50 -35.29 27.59
N GLY A 48 24.54 -34.62 27.01
CA GLY A 48 24.55 -34.33 25.56
C GLY A 48 24.02 -35.46 24.67
N VAL A 49 23.49 -36.53 25.27
CA VAL A 49 22.93 -37.69 24.56
C VAL A 49 21.47 -37.86 24.93
N PHE A 50 20.65 -38.08 23.92
CA PHE A 50 19.25 -38.45 24.08
C PHE A 50 19.16 -39.98 24.22
N VAL A 51 18.67 -40.45 25.37
CA VAL A 51 18.56 -41.89 25.69
C VAL A 51 17.10 -42.28 25.67
N GLY A 52 16.72 -43.15 24.76
CA GLY A 52 15.42 -43.81 24.74
C GLY A 52 15.54 -45.23 25.31
N THR A 53 14.71 -45.56 26.30
CA THR A 53 14.70 -46.91 26.93
C THR A 53 13.32 -47.53 26.74
N GLY A 54 13.28 -48.69 26.10
CA GLY A 54 12.09 -49.50 25.92
C GLY A 54 12.21 -50.83 26.63
N ARG A 55 11.15 -51.30 27.31
CA ARG A 55 11.09 -52.61 28.02
C ARG A 55 10.04 -53.51 27.38
N SER A 56 10.45 -54.72 27.03
CA SER A 56 9.53 -55.76 26.59
C SER A 56 9.01 -56.55 27.79
N PRO A 57 7.68 -56.57 28.06
CA PRO A 57 7.14 -57.30 29.19
C PRO A 57 7.19 -58.81 29.02
N ARG A 58 7.26 -59.32 27.77
CA ARG A 58 7.25 -60.76 27.48
C ARG A 58 8.63 -61.43 27.59
N ASN A 59 9.71 -60.71 27.20
CA ASN A 59 11.02 -61.30 27.00
C ASN A 59 12.08 -60.81 27.99
N ARG A 60 11.72 -60.01 29.00
CA ARG A 60 12.65 -59.35 29.95
C ARG A 60 13.79 -58.57 29.26
N LEU A 61 13.57 -58.15 28.02
CA LEU A 61 14.54 -57.36 27.25
C LEU A 61 14.35 -55.86 27.54
N VAL A 62 15.45 -55.18 27.77
CA VAL A 62 15.54 -53.73 27.83
C VAL A 62 16.34 -53.28 26.62
N VAL A 63 15.75 -52.44 25.79
CA VAL A 63 16.38 -51.85 24.61
C VAL A 63 16.68 -50.41 24.91
N GLN A 64 17.91 -49.99 24.79
CA GLN A 64 18.30 -48.59 24.86
C GLN A 64 18.80 -48.10 23.51
N THR A 65 18.38 -46.93 23.15
CA THR A 65 18.89 -46.22 21.98
C THR A 65 19.54 -44.92 22.44
N HIS A 66 20.71 -44.66 21.91
CA HIS A 66 21.48 -43.43 22.19
C HIS A 66 21.56 -42.64 20.90
N VAL A 67 21.17 -41.36 20.95
CA VAL A 67 21.26 -40.45 19.82
C VAL A 67 21.89 -39.15 20.32
N THR A 68 23.01 -38.78 19.75
CA THR A 68 23.63 -37.48 20.02
C THR A 68 22.83 -36.38 19.37
N LEU A 69 22.94 -35.16 19.91
CA LEU A 69 22.31 -33.97 19.29
C LEU A 69 22.79 -33.79 17.84
N ALA A 70 24.07 -34.05 17.58
CA ALA A 70 24.65 -33.92 16.25
C ALA A 70 24.03 -34.93 15.27
N GLU A 71 23.83 -36.20 15.69
CA GLU A 71 23.17 -37.21 14.85
C GLU A 71 21.70 -36.88 14.61
N ALA A 72 20.97 -36.43 15.66
CA ALA A 72 19.59 -36.02 15.54
C ALA A 72 19.42 -34.81 14.58
N LEU A 73 20.28 -33.81 14.71
CA LEU A 73 20.30 -32.66 13.82
C LEU A 73 20.65 -33.04 12.38
N ASN A 74 21.63 -33.94 12.21
CA ASN A 74 22.05 -34.38 10.87
C ASN A 74 20.95 -35.19 10.16
N GLN A 75 20.21 -36.02 10.90
CA GLN A 75 19.05 -36.74 10.34
C GLN A 75 17.91 -35.77 9.93
N GLN A 76 17.73 -34.69 10.65
CA GLN A 76 16.70 -33.70 10.37
C GLN A 76 17.20 -32.54 9.48
N ALA A 77 18.49 -32.51 9.15
CA ALA A 77 19.10 -31.42 8.36
C ALA A 77 18.36 -31.14 7.05
N PRO A 78 17.93 -32.11 6.24
CA PRO A 78 17.18 -31.84 5.01
C PRO A 78 15.84 -31.12 5.29
N THR A 79 15.12 -31.57 6.31
CA THR A 79 13.84 -30.97 6.71
C THR A 79 14.03 -29.54 7.22
N LEU A 80 15.05 -29.34 8.05
CA LEU A 80 15.39 -27.99 8.58
C LEU A 80 15.80 -27.04 7.45
N LEU A 81 16.58 -27.51 6.48
CA LEU A 81 16.96 -26.68 5.32
C LEU A 81 15.77 -26.30 4.46
N VAL A 82 14.83 -27.22 4.23
CA VAL A 82 13.59 -26.94 3.50
C VAL A 82 12.75 -25.89 4.26
N LEU A 83 12.58 -26.06 5.57
CA LEU A 83 11.82 -25.09 6.40
C LEU A 83 12.48 -23.70 6.42
N LEU A 84 13.80 -23.65 6.54
CA LEU A 84 14.56 -22.40 6.48
C LEU A 84 14.43 -21.72 5.11
N GLY A 85 14.57 -22.49 4.02
CA GLY A 85 14.39 -22.02 2.66
C GLY A 85 12.98 -21.47 2.42
N PHE A 86 11.97 -22.18 2.87
CA PHE A 86 10.58 -21.75 2.77
C PHE A 86 10.31 -20.48 3.59
N SER A 87 10.84 -20.41 4.81
CA SER A 87 10.71 -19.22 5.67
C SER A 87 11.42 -18.00 5.06
N ALA A 88 12.60 -18.19 4.48
CA ALA A 88 13.33 -17.14 3.79
C ALA A 88 12.57 -16.65 2.55
N LEU A 89 11.96 -17.56 1.78
CA LEU A 89 11.13 -17.21 0.62
C LEU A 89 9.91 -16.39 1.02
N LEU A 90 9.17 -16.84 2.05
CA LEU A 90 8.01 -16.10 2.56
C LEU A 90 8.39 -14.73 3.12
N GLY A 91 9.50 -14.66 3.85
CA GLY A 91 10.02 -13.39 4.37
C GLY A 91 10.40 -12.42 3.26
N SER A 92 11.08 -12.90 2.22
CA SER A 92 11.45 -12.11 1.05
C SER A 92 10.22 -11.60 0.29
N LEU A 93 9.23 -12.46 0.05
CA LEU A 93 7.98 -12.08 -0.62
C LEU A 93 7.22 -11.03 0.18
N SER A 94 7.10 -11.23 1.50
CA SER A 94 6.48 -10.24 2.40
C SER A 94 7.21 -8.91 2.40
N GLY A 95 8.54 -8.94 2.39
CA GLY A 95 9.39 -7.74 2.30
C GLY A 95 9.16 -6.96 1.00
N VAL A 96 9.12 -7.65 -0.14
CA VAL A 96 8.86 -7.02 -1.44
C VAL A 96 7.47 -6.37 -1.48
N VAL A 97 6.43 -7.09 -1.03
CA VAL A 97 5.06 -6.56 -0.98
C VAL A 97 4.97 -5.34 -0.05
N SER A 98 5.62 -5.40 1.10
CA SER A 98 5.64 -4.28 2.05
C SER A 98 6.36 -3.06 1.47
N LEU A 99 7.50 -3.27 0.81
CA LEU A 99 8.24 -2.20 0.13
C LEU A 99 7.41 -1.56 -0.99
N GLN A 100 6.76 -2.37 -1.82
CA GLN A 100 5.87 -1.86 -2.87
C GLN A 100 4.72 -1.02 -2.29
N ARG A 101 4.11 -1.46 -1.19
CA ARG A 101 3.07 -0.69 -0.50
C ARG A 101 3.59 0.64 0.04
N LEU A 102 4.77 0.63 0.67
CA LEU A 102 5.39 1.85 1.19
C LEU A 102 5.71 2.85 0.07
N LEU A 103 6.28 2.38 -1.04
CA LEU A 103 6.56 3.20 -2.21
C LEU A 103 5.27 3.75 -2.83
N HIS A 104 4.21 2.95 -2.90
CA HIS A 104 2.91 3.39 -3.40
C HIS A 104 2.29 4.47 -2.50
N LEU A 105 2.29 4.26 -1.16
CA LEU A 105 1.76 5.25 -0.21
C LEU A 105 2.52 6.59 -0.26
N GLY A 106 3.81 6.56 -0.59
CA GLY A 106 4.62 7.75 -0.83
C GLY A 106 4.41 8.39 -2.21
N SER A 107 3.72 7.71 -3.12
CA SER A 107 3.50 8.20 -4.48
C SER A 107 2.50 9.35 -4.54
N LEU A 108 2.62 10.19 -5.57
CA LEU A 108 1.66 11.25 -5.84
C LEU A 108 0.26 10.68 -6.09
N ASP A 109 0.16 9.56 -6.81
CA ASP A 109 -1.13 8.89 -7.09
C ASP A 109 -1.91 8.53 -5.83
N ALA A 110 -1.24 8.09 -4.77
CA ALA A 110 -1.91 7.73 -3.53
C ALA A 110 -2.38 8.96 -2.72
N ARG A 111 -1.71 10.11 -2.89
CA ARG A 111 -1.96 11.33 -2.12
C ARG A 111 -2.81 12.35 -2.85
N ILE A 112 -2.89 12.26 -4.18
CA ILE A 112 -3.48 13.31 -5.02
C ILE A 112 -4.92 13.65 -4.61
N GLY A 113 -5.72 12.66 -4.19
CA GLY A 113 -7.09 12.89 -3.74
C GLY A 113 -7.17 13.81 -2.51
N ALA A 114 -6.26 13.64 -1.54
CA ALA A 114 -6.17 14.50 -0.37
C ALA A 114 -5.63 15.91 -0.72
N LEU A 115 -4.78 16.01 -1.74
CA LEU A 115 -4.20 17.26 -2.19
C LEU A 115 -5.17 18.15 -3.00
N LEU A 116 -6.34 17.64 -3.38
CA LEU A 116 -7.42 18.44 -3.97
C LEU A 116 -8.29 19.16 -2.92
N ASP A 117 -8.01 18.98 -1.63
CA ASP A 117 -8.65 19.76 -0.58
C ASP A 117 -8.29 21.24 -0.71
N PRO A 118 -9.23 22.19 -0.41
CA PRO A 118 -8.96 23.63 -0.46
C PRO A 118 -7.74 24.07 0.37
N ALA A 119 -7.32 23.31 1.37
CA ALA A 119 -6.12 23.60 2.14
C ALA A 119 -4.82 23.50 1.31
N HIS A 120 -4.82 22.66 0.29
CA HIS A 120 -3.68 22.39 -0.59
C HIS A 120 -3.82 22.98 -1.98
N LEU A 121 -5.06 23.12 -2.46
CA LEU A 121 -5.33 23.75 -3.76
C LEU A 121 -5.06 25.25 -3.68
N ARG A 122 -4.45 25.81 -4.71
CA ARG A 122 -4.18 27.25 -4.86
C ARG A 122 -4.51 27.68 -6.27
N CYS A 123 -5.04 28.87 -6.41
CA CYS A 123 -5.28 29.49 -7.69
C CYS A 123 -4.22 30.56 -7.96
N VAL A 124 -3.73 30.61 -9.18
CA VAL A 124 -2.92 31.71 -9.72
C VAL A 124 -3.70 32.31 -10.89
N TYR A 125 -3.60 33.61 -11.04
CA TYR A 125 -4.41 34.36 -12.00
C TYR A 125 -3.49 34.92 -13.07
N GLN A 126 -3.65 34.44 -14.30
CA GLN A 126 -2.96 35.00 -15.46
C GLN A 126 -3.83 36.12 -16.08
N PRO A 127 -3.38 37.38 -16.09
CA PRO A 127 -4.21 38.46 -16.56
C PRO A 127 -4.44 38.40 -18.08
N ILE A 128 -5.69 38.63 -18.48
CA ILE A 128 -6.07 38.87 -19.87
C ILE A 128 -6.19 40.41 -20.01
N VAL A 129 -5.42 40.95 -20.93
CA VAL A 129 -5.37 42.43 -21.13
C VAL A 129 -5.87 42.81 -22.51
N ASP A 130 -6.55 43.96 -22.56
CA ASP A 130 -6.88 44.57 -23.83
C ASP A 130 -5.62 45.13 -24.48
N ILE A 131 -5.35 44.73 -25.72
CA ILE A 131 -4.11 45.07 -26.45
C ILE A 131 -3.94 46.53 -26.79
N HIS A 132 -5.04 47.30 -26.81
CA HIS A 132 -5.02 48.73 -27.17
C HIS A 132 -4.80 49.60 -25.96
N THR A 133 -5.39 49.22 -24.83
CA THR A 133 -5.35 50.02 -23.60
C THR A 133 -4.38 49.52 -22.56
N GLY A 134 -3.97 48.24 -22.65
CA GLY A 134 -3.18 47.55 -21.63
C GLY A 134 -3.96 47.29 -20.34
N ALA A 135 -5.26 47.59 -20.29
CA ALA A 135 -6.06 47.37 -19.11
C ALA A 135 -6.43 45.90 -18.94
N PRO A 136 -6.46 45.36 -17.70
CA PRO A 136 -6.91 44.00 -17.46
C PRO A 136 -8.43 43.93 -17.69
N VAL A 137 -8.86 43.02 -18.54
CA VAL A 137 -10.25 42.75 -18.90
C VAL A 137 -10.73 41.38 -18.43
N GLY A 138 -9.81 40.57 -17.87
CA GLY A 138 -10.09 39.26 -17.36
C GLY A 138 -8.87 38.59 -16.79
N CYS A 139 -9.04 37.33 -16.39
CA CYS A 139 -7.95 36.44 -16.03
C CYS A 139 -8.28 35.00 -16.37
N GLU A 140 -7.26 34.23 -16.59
CA GLU A 140 -7.32 32.77 -16.58
C GLU A 140 -6.95 32.26 -15.19
N VAL A 141 -7.73 31.31 -14.66
CA VAL A 141 -7.50 30.69 -13.35
C VAL A 141 -6.73 29.43 -13.51
N LEU A 142 -5.50 29.43 -13.05
CA LEU A 142 -4.58 28.33 -13.16
C LEU A 142 -4.37 27.66 -11.81
N MET A 143 -4.54 26.34 -11.75
CA MET A 143 -4.37 25.58 -10.52
C MET A 143 -2.88 25.39 -10.15
N ARG A 144 -2.63 25.36 -8.85
CA ARG A 144 -1.38 24.91 -8.24
C ARG A 144 -1.72 24.03 -7.04
N ILE A 145 -0.93 23.00 -6.78
CA ILE A 145 -1.12 22.15 -5.60
C ILE A 145 0.07 22.30 -4.67
N GLN A 146 -0.21 22.54 -3.38
CA GLN A 146 0.80 22.65 -2.35
C GLN A 146 0.94 21.31 -1.62
N ASP A 147 2.14 20.73 -1.60
CA ASP A 147 2.45 19.47 -0.94
C ASP A 147 3.73 19.61 -0.11
N GLY A 148 3.60 19.63 1.22
CA GLY A 148 4.74 19.69 2.12
C GLY A 148 5.68 20.89 1.96
N GLY A 149 5.18 22.01 1.39
CA GLY A 149 5.97 23.21 1.13
C GLY A 149 6.46 23.34 -0.32
N GLU A 150 6.27 22.33 -1.14
CA GLU A 150 6.51 22.37 -2.59
C GLU A 150 5.24 22.75 -3.36
N THR A 151 5.40 23.49 -4.44
CA THR A 151 4.34 23.76 -5.40
C THR A 151 4.42 22.78 -6.56
N LEU A 152 3.43 21.90 -6.65
CA LEU A 152 3.31 20.96 -7.75
C LEU A 152 2.61 21.63 -8.93
N MET A 153 3.24 21.54 -10.10
CA MET A 153 2.75 22.10 -11.35
C MET A 153 1.73 21.15 -12.03
N PRO A 154 0.86 21.65 -12.90
CA PRO A 154 -0.14 20.85 -13.64
C PRO A 154 0.46 19.61 -14.31
N ASP A 155 1.58 19.76 -15.00
CA ASP A 155 2.26 18.66 -15.73
C ASP A 155 2.58 17.45 -14.85
N ALA A 156 2.89 17.69 -13.58
CA ALA A 156 3.15 16.62 -12.62
C ALA A 156 1.86 16.02 -12.03
N THR A 157 0.80 16.83 -11.85
CA THR A 157 -0.39 16.44 -11.09
C THR A 157 -1.54 15.94 -11.97
N ILE A 158 -1.75 16.52 -13.15
CA ILE A 158 -2.84 16.15 -14.07
C ILE A 158 -2.82 14.66 -14.41
N PRO A 159 -1.68 14.01 -14.75
CA PRO A 159 -1.68 12.57 -15.03
C PRO A 159 -2.14 11.72 -13.85
N ALA A 160 -1.79 12.10 -12.61
CA ALA A 160 -2.23 11.40 -11.41
C ALA A 160 -3.73 11.61 -11.15
N ILE A 161 -4.23 12.83 -11.34
CA ILE A 161 -5.66 13.19 -11.23
C ILE A 161 -6.49 12.38 -12.22
N MET A 162 -6.05 12.30 -13.48
CA MET A 162 -6.73 11.52 -14.51
C MET A 162 -6.76 10.02 -14.20
N ARG A 163 -5.63 9.43 -13.81
CA ARG A 163 -5.56 8.01 -13.44
C ARG A 163 -6.48 7.65 -12.27
N ASN A 164 -6.68 8.58 -11.36
CA ASN A 164 -7.54 8.38 -10.18
C ASN A 164 -9.00 8.81 -10.42
N GLY A 165 -9.38 9.26 -11.63
CA GLY A 165 -10.74 9.68 -11.94
C GLY A 165 -11.21 10.93 -11.19
N LEU A 166 -10.29 11.81 -10.81
CA LEU A 166 -10.54 12.98 -9.96
C LEU A 166 -10.67 14.29 -10.76
N THR A 167 -10.83 14.23 -12.06
CA THR A 167 -10.91 15.42 -12.94
C THR A 167 -12.04 16.38 -12.52
N TRP A 168 -13.23 15.85 -12.21
CA TRP A 168 -14.34 16.69 -11.75
C TRP A 168 -14.08 17.32 -10.36
N ALA A 169 -13.42 16.59 -9.47
CA ALA A 169 -13.06 17.13 -8.16
C ALA A 169 -12.09 18.30 -8.30
N LEU A 170 -11.13 18.21 -9.24
CA LEU A 170 -10.23 19.33 -9.56
C LEU A 170 -10.98 20.51 -10.16
N ASP A 171 -11.72 20.34 -11.27
CA ASP A 171 -12.41 21.42 -11.96
C ASP A 171 -13.34 22.15 -11.00
N ARG A 172 -14.17 21.40 -10.27
CA ARG A 172 -15.06 21.95 -9.24
C ARG A 172 -14.29 22.73 -8.17
N GLY A 173 -13.17 22.18 -7.68
CA GLY A 173 -12.34 22.82 -6.66
C GLY A 173 -11.77 24.16 -7.13
N VAL A 174 -11.18 24.16 -8.34
CA VAL A 174 -10.59 25.36 -8.95
C VAL A 174 -11.66 26.44 -9.22
N MET A 175 -12.82 26.06 -9.78
CA MET A 175 -13.91 27.01 -10.02
C MET A 175 -14.40 27.66 -8.73
N LEU A 176 -14.70 26.84 -7.70
CA LEU A 176 -15.21 27.37 -6.44
C LEU A 176 -14.18 28.25 -5.72
N GLN A 177 -12.95 27.81 -5.64
CA GLN A 177 -11.89 28.55 -4.96
C GLN A 177 -11.54 29.84 -5.72
N GLY A 178 -11.32 29.72 -7.04
CA GLY A 178 -11.00 30.88 -7.86
C GLY A 178 -12.09 31.97 -7.82
N LEU A 179 -13.36 31.57 -7.91
CA LEU A 179 -14.47 32.51 -7.80
C LEU A 179 -14.58 33.10 -6.39
N ALA A 180 -14.42 32.31 -5.34
CA ALA A 180 -14.46 32.82 -3.97
C ALA A 180 -13.37 33.87 -3.72
N GLU A 181 -12.14 33.65 -4.22
CA GLU A 181 -11.04 34.59 -4.12
C GLU A 181 -11.32 35.86 -4.93
N LEU A 182 -11.77 35.74 -6.19
CA LEU A 182 -12.07 36.90 -7.06
C LEU A 182 -13.22 37.75 -6.54
N LEU A 183 -14.24 37.15 -5.93
CA LEU A 183 -15.36 37.88 -5.32
C LEU A 183 -14.94 38.77 -4.12
N THR A 184 -13.75 38.53 -3.55
CA THR A 184 -13.18 39.40 -2.51
C THR A 184 -12.36 40.56 -3.09
N CYS A 185 -12.07 40.55 -4.39
CA CYS A 185 -11.24 41.54 -5.06
C CYS A 185 -12.10 42.71 -5.61
N THR A 186 -11.49 43.87 -5.74
CA THR A 186 -12.06 44.96 -6.52
C THR A 186 -11.69 44.76 -7.98
N LEU A 187 -12.65 44.37 -8.78
CA LEU A 187 -12.46 44.13 -10.21
C LEU A 187 -12.66 45.40 -11.04
N PRO A 188 -12.05 45.54 -12.24
CA PRO A 188 -12.29 46.66 -13.13
C PRO A 188 -13.77 46.75 -13.55
N PRO A 189 -14.31 47.97 -13.69
CA PRO A 189 -15.69 48.17 -14.17
C PRO A 189 -15.81 47.79 -15.66
N GLY A 190 -17.01 47.39 -16.06
CA GLY A 190 -17.33 47.10 -17.48
C GLY A 190 -17.38 45.61 -17.84
N GLY A 191 -17.29 44.76 -16.86
CA GLY A 191 -17.27 43.31 -17.05
C GLY A 191 -15.85 42.73 -16.95
N PHE A 192 -15.71 41.60 -16.29
CA PHE A 192 -14.43 40.92 -16.07
C PHE A 192 -14.55 39.45 -16.45
N LYS A 193 -13.80 39.05 -17.49
CA LYS A 193 -13.80 37.65 -17.96
C LYS A 193 -12.97 36.79 -17.02
N VAL A 194 -13.51 35.67 -16.59
CA VAL A 194 -12.80 34.66 -15.78
C VAL A 194 -12.82 33.33 -16.50
N ALA A 195 -11.69 32.93 -16.99
CA ALA A 195 -11.51 31.70 -17.76
C ALA A 195 -11.08 30.53 -16.87
N PHE A 196 -11.73 29.41 -17.06
CA PHE A 196 -11.43 28.16 -16.36
C PHE A 196 -11.16 27.04 -17.38
N ASN A 197 -10.01 26.40 -17.25
CA ASN A 197 -9.68 25.18 -17.98
C ASN A 197 -10.50 24.03 -17.43
N LEU A 198 -11.24 23.32 -18.29
CA LEU A 198 -12.05 22.17 -17.94
C LEU A 198 -11.65 20.94 -18.72
N PHE A 199 -11.68 19.82 -18.05
CA PHE A 199 -11.57 18.55 -18.77
C PHE A 199 -12.84 18.32 -19.63
N PRO A 200 -12.71 17.92 -20.92
CA PRO A 200 -13.84 17.77 -21.84
C PRO A 200 -14.96 16.88 -21.29
N GLN A 201 -14.62 15.80 -20.58
CA GLN A 201 -15.61 14.89 -19.97
C GLN A 201 -16.42 15.52 -18.82
N ASN A 202 -15.98 16.66 -18.28
CA ASN A 202 -16.64 17.37 -17.19
C ASN A 202 -17.54 18.51 -17.67
N ILE A 203 -17.59 18.74 -19.00
CA ILE A 203 -18.47 19.74 -19.59
C ILE A 203 -19.89 19.22 -19.58
N ARG A 204 -20.55 19.43 -18.45
CA ARG A 204 -21.93 19.02 -18.19
C ARG A 204 -22.71 20.21 -17.66
N PHE A 205 -23.66 20.67 -18.47
CA PHE A 205 -24.40 21.89 -18.19
C PHE A 205 -25.07 21.85 -16.81
N GLU A 206 -25.77 20.77 -16.48
CA GLU A 206 -26.51 20.65 -15.22
C GLU A 206 -25.58 20.71 -14.00
N GLU A 207 -24.44 20.02 -14.08
CA GLU A 207 -23.50 19.95 -12.96
C GLU A 207 -22.83 21.29 -12.71
N ILE A 208 -22.39 21.97 -13.76
CA ILE A 208 -21.77 23.32 -13.65
C ILE A 208 -22.80 24.36 -13.27
N GLN A 209 -23.99 24.29 -13.81
CA GLN A 209 -25.09 25.21 -13.41
C GLN A 209 -25.44 25.02 -11.93
N ALA A 210 -25.57 23.80 -11.46
CA ALA A 210 -25.84 23.52 -10.05
C ALA A 210 -24.71 24.03 -9.13
N LEU A 211 -23.45 23.93 -9.59
CA LEU A 211 -22.30 24.45 -8.89
C LEU A 211 -22.30 25.97 -8.76
N LEU A 212 -22.66 26.67 -9.82
CA LEU A 212 -22.58 28.13 -9.92
C LEU A 212 -23.86 28.83 -9.47
N ALA A 213 -25.01 28.15 -9.40
CA ALA A 213 -26.29 28.71 -9.01
C ALA A 213 -26.26 29.49 -7.68
N PRO A 214 -25.57 29.03 -6.61
CA PRO A 214 -25.47 29.79 -5.36
C PRO A 214 -24.69 31.10 -5.48
N LEU A 215 -23.84 31.24 -6.49
CA LEU A 215 -22.97 32.41 -6.69
C LEU A 215 -23.51 33.36 -7.73
N ARG A 216 -24.59 33.04 -8.44
CA ARG A 216 -25.12 33.80 -9.58
C ARG A 216 -25.26 35.28 -9.31
N ASP A 217 -25.93 35.65 -8.25
CA ASP A 217 -26.20 37.05 -7.93
C ASP A 217 -24.92 37.82 -7.57
N GLN A 218 -24.01 37.18 -6.89
CA GLN A 218 -22.70 37.75 -6.53
C GLN A 218 -21.83 37.96 -7.78
N LEU A 219 -21.79 36.96 -8.68
CA LEU A 219 -21.06 37.07 -9.95
C LEU A 219 -21.62 38.19 -10.83
N ALA A 220 -22.95 38.29 -10.93
CA ALA A 220 -23.60 39.34 -11.68
C ALA A 220 -23.31 40.72 -11.09
N ALA A 221 -23.37 40.87 -9.75
CA ALA A 221 -23.05 42.12 -9.06
C ALA A 221 -21.58 42.54 -9.22
N ALA A 222 -20.67 41.58 -9.26
CA ALA A 222 -19.24 41.78 -9.51
C ALA A 222 -18.90 42.00 -10.99
N GLY A 223 -19.86 41.82 -11.91
CA GLY A 223 -19.64 41.92 -13.36
C GLY A 223 -18.75 40.76 -13.89
N ILE A 224 -18.71 39.63 -13.21
CA ILE A 224 -17.90 38.48 -13.63
C ILE A 224 -18.64 37.71 -14.73
N GLN A 225 -17.95 37.52 -15.86
CA GLN A 225 -18.36 36.71 -16.97
C GLN A 225 -17.49 35.43 -17.02
N ILE A 226 -18.10 34.27 -16.85
CA ILE A 226 -17.38 33.00 -16.85
C ILE A 226 -17.15 32.57 -18.29
N ASP A 227 -15.90 32.18 -18.57
CA ASP A 227 -15.45 31.52 -19.79
C ASP A 227 -14.99 30.11 -19.47
N LEU A 228 -15.53 29.14 -20.18
CA LEU A 228 -15.15 27.71 -20.04
C LEU A 228 -14.20 27.39 -21.17
N GLU A 229 -12.93 27.16 -20.83
CA GLU A 229 -11.90 26.78 -21.79
C GLU A 229 -11.81 25.28 -21.91
N VAL A 230 -11.91 24.77 -23.13
CA VAL A 230 -11.95 23.36 -23.43
C VAL A 230 -10.80 23.04 -24.35
N THR A 231 -10.01 22.02 -24.02
CA THR A 231 -8.90 21.56 -24.85
C THR A 231 -9.38 20.94 -26.17
N GLU A 232 -8.64 21.15 -27.24
CA GLU A 232 -8.96 20.73 -28.63
C GLU A 232 -9.18 19.22 -28.80
N TYR A 233 -8.68 18.40 -27.87
CA TYR A 233 -8.71 16.94 -27.96
C TYR A 233 -10.00 16.33 -27.41
N ASN A 234 -10.67 15.50 -28.22
CA ASN A 234 -11.85 14.66 -27.85
C ASN A 234 -13.21 15.36 -27.84
N TYR A 235 -13.51 16.20 -28.82
CA TYR A 235 -14.89 16.64 -29.07
C TYR A 235 -15.71 15.50 -29.66
N ASP A 236 -16.62 14.97 -28.89
CA ASP A 236 -17.72 14.21 -29.44
C ASP A 236 -18.98 15.10 -29.59
N ARG A 237 -20.02 14.57 -30.24
CA ARG A 237 -21.27 15.31 -30.42
C ARG A 237 -21.98 15.70 -29.13
N SER A 238 -21.70 14.98 -28.03
CA SER A 238 -22.31 15.25 -26.73
C SER A 238 -21.73 16.53 -26.11
N VAL A 239 -20.41 16.72 -26.22
CA VAL A 239 -19.72 17.92 -25.73
C VAL A 239 -20.21 19.16 -26.51
N ILE A 240 -20.39 19.07 -27.82
CA ILE A 240 -20.92 20.17 -28.63
C ILE A 240 -22.32 20.59 -28.15
N ALA A 241 -23.20 19.64 -27.88
CA ALA A 241 -24.55 19.95 -27.37
C ALA A 241 -24.52 20.66 -26.00
N GLU A 242 -23.58 20.25 -25.12
CA GLU A 242 -23.38 20.92 -23.83
C GLU A 242 -22.86 22.38 -24.02
N ILE A 243 -21.90 22.58 -24.92
CA ILE A 243 -21.38 23.92 -25.27
C ILE A 243 -22.49 24.85 -25.76
N ASP A 244 -23.37 24.36 -26.64
CA ASP A 244 -24.49 25.15 -27.14
C ASP A 244 -25.44 25.57 -26.01
N ARG A 245 -25.66 24.72 -25.02
CA ARG A 245 -26.47 25.05 -23.83
C ARG A 245 -25.80 26.13 -22.96
N PHE A 246 -24.50 26.04 -22.74
CA PHE A 246 -23.75 27.07 -22.01
C PHE A 246 -23.86 28.43 -22.72
N ARG A 247 -23.63 28.47 -24.03
CA ARG A 247 -23.73 29.69 -24.83
C ARG A 247 -25.13 30.29 -24.79
N ALA A 248 -26.17 29.46 -24.86
CA ALA A 248 -27.58 29.93 -24.78
C ALA A 248 -27.92 30.54 -23.43
N THR A 249 -27.16 30.28 -22.37
CA THR A 249 -27.37 30.82 -21.02
C THR A 249 -26.39 31.95 -20.64
N GLY A 250 -25.57 32.41 -21.60
CA GLY A 250 -24.71 33.56 -21.43
C GLY A 250 -23.27 33.28 -20.95
N TYR A 251 -22.90 32.01 -20.85
CA TYR A 251 -21.48 31.66 -20.63
C TYR A 251 -20.67 31.83 -21.91
N LEU A 252 -19.43 32.26 -21.75
CA LEU A 252 -18.43 32.13 -22.81
C LEU A 252 -17.90 30.71 -22.86
N VAL A 253 -17.56 30.26 -24.03
CA VAL A 253 -16.85 28.99 -24.23
C VAL A 253 -15.76 29.22 -25.26
N SER A 254 -14.54 29.01 -24.84
CA SER A 254 -13.32 29.12 -25.64
C SER A 254 -12.71 27.74 -25.88
N VAL A 255 -11.95 27.61 -26.96
CA VAL A 255 -11.18 26.39 -27.28
C VAL A 255 -9.73 26.79 -27.12
N ASP A 256 -9.02 26.01 -26.30
CA ASP A 256 -7.60 26.19 -26.07
C ASP A 256 -6.81 25.06 -26.79
N ASP A 257 -5.57 25.39 -27.22
CA ASP A 257 -4.69 24.48 -28.03
C ASP A 257 -4.16 23.28 -27.24
#